data_d03a5ffae62ea2d3a4ca158521eec981
#
_entry.id   d03a5ffae62ea2d3a4ca158521eec981
#
_cell.length_a   1.000
_cell.length_b   1.000
_cell.length_c   1.000
_cell.angle_alpha   90.00
_cell.angle_beta   90.00
_cell.angle_gamma   90.00
#
_symmetry.space_group_name_H-M   'P 1'
#
loop_
_entity.id
_entity.type
_entity.pdbx_description
1 polymer ?
#
loop_
_entity_poly.entity_id
_entity_poly.type
_entity_poly.pdbx_seq_one_letter_code
_entity_poly.pdbx_strand_id
1 'polypeptide(L)'
;RRHLLDHKAGFYYSTTNIPCLDSTLAKENLCAAENSQDLINRLSKVPLIQHSGTDYFYGTNTTVLGLVAERAAGKSLAQLLKERVTDPMQIKGMRYDLPSGETMLPRFSGKDSLIREAKLGELDIFGQDVPNYEPSHELYLGGEGMICTTNGYCDFLRMLLNNGELNGYRMLNPETIADLTSPHTLLDNPYGHNGYNLWVSSDSMRLKGQGDHNLWIGGGYEGTHFWIDTSRNFVG
;
A
#
# COMPACT_ATOMS: atom_id res chain seq x y z
N ARG A 1 12.77 5.62 -9.19
CA ARG A 1 11.57 4.75 -9.19
C ARG A 1 11.78 3.51 -8.32
N ARG A 2 12.86 2.74 -8.55
CA ARG A 2 13.15 1.52 -7.78
C ARG A 2 13.21 1.79 -6.29
N HIS A 3 13.88 2.83 -5.82
CA HIS A 3 13.98 3.17 -4.41
C HIS A 3 12.62 3.48 -3.75
N LEU A 4 11.61 3.92 -4.51
CA LEU A 4 10.24 4.08 -3.99
C LEU A 4 9.57 2.72 -3.78
N LEU A 5 9.75 1.78 -4.73
CA LEU A 5 9.24 0.41 -4.61
C LEU A 5 9.88 -0.37 -3.47
N ASP A 6 11.18 -0.13 -3.21
CA ASP A 6 11.99 -0.81 -2.18
C ASP A 6 11.91 -0.12 -0.80
N HIS A 7 11.15 0.95 -0.65
CA HIS A 7 11.17 1.81 0.56
C HIS A 7 12.57 2.33 0.91
N LYS A 8 13.38 2.65 -0.11
CA LYS A 8 14.76 3.20 0.04
C LYS A 8 14.88 4.65 -0.43
N ALA A 9 13.78 5.32 -0.74
CA ALA A 9 13.86 6.69 -1.23
C ALA A 9 14.06 7.73 -0.11
N GLY A 10 13.86 7.35 1.16
CA GLY A 10 14.09 8.23 2.32
C GLY A 10 12.85 8.96 2.79
N PHE A 11 11.66 8.67 2.25
CA PHE A 11 10.39 9.13 2.81
C PHE A 11 10.02 8.31 4.04
N TYR A 12 9.33 8.94 5.00
CA TYR A 12 9.04 8.35 6.30
C TYR A 12 7.64 8.73 6.80
N TYR A 13 7.20 8.05 7.84
CA TYR A 13 6.06 8.43 8.68
C TYR A 13 6.55 9.12 9.96
N SER A 14 5.66 9.78 10.69
CA SER A 14 5.97 10.51 11.94
C SER A 14 6.33 9.59 13.13
N THR A 15 7.01 8.51 12.85
CA THR A 15 7.42 7.48 13.81
C THR A 15 8.93 7.25 13.80
N THR A 16 9.69 8.25 13.36
CA THR A 16 11.15 8.12 13.22
C THR A 16 11.89 8.14 14.56
N ASN A 17 11.26 8.67 15.62
CA ASN A 17 11.89 9.02 16.88
C ASN A 17 13.01 10.09 16.75
N ILE A 18 13.00 10.83 15.64
CA ILE A 18 13.88 11.98 15.40
C ILE A 18 13.03 13.25 15.47
N PRO A 19 13.06 14.00 16.60
CA PRO A 19 12.10 15.06 16.87
C PRO A 19 12.02 16.16 15.79
N CYS A 20 13.14 16.51 15.17
CA CYS A 20 13.14 17.53 14.12
C CYS A 20 12.47 17.06 12.83
N LEU A 21 12.57 15.78 12.48
CA LEU A 21 11.90 15.20 11.32
C LEU A 21 10.39 15.07 11.57
N ASP A 22 10.04 14.48 12.71
CA ASP A 22 8.63 14.26 13.07
C ASP A 22 7.89 15.59 13.23
N SER A 23 8.52 16.62 13.82
CA SER A 23 7.92 17.96 13.94
C SER A 23 7.77 18.67 12.59
N THR A 24 8.72 18.49 11.66
CA THR A 24 8.61 19.06 10.32
C THR A 24 7.48 18.42 9.53
N LEU A 25 7.37 17.09 9.59
CA LEU A 25 6.30 16.36 8.93
C LEU A 25 4.93 16.76 9.48
N ALA A 26 4.81 16.86 10.82
CA ALA A 26 3.57 17.30 11.47
C ALA A 26 3.19 18.74 11.06
N LYS A 27 4.18 19.65 10.94
CA LYS A 27 3.94 21.04 10.50
C LYS A 27 3.40 21.10 9.07
N GLU A 28 3.96 20.31 8.16
CA GLU A 28 3.53 20.32 6.75
C GLU A 28 2.17 19.63 6.54
N ASN A 29 1.70 18.84 7.51
CA ASN A 29 0.36 18.25 7.55
C ASN A 29 -0.07 17.65 6.19
N LEU A 30 0.58 16.56 5.80
CA LEU A 30 0.36 15.94 4.47
C LEU A 30 -1.11 15.57 4.23
N CYS A 31 -1.84 15.26 5.31
CA CYS A 31 -3.24 14.86 5.25
C CYS A 31 -4.20 16.00 4.89
N ALA A 32 -3.78 17.23 5.11
CA ALA A 32 -4.57 18.40 4.69
C ALA A 32 -4.36 18.76 3.21
N ALA A 33 -3.66 17.93 2.45
CA ALA A 33 -3.50 18.15 1.02
C ALA A 33 -4.83 17.94 0.28
N GLU A 34 -5.21 18.89 -0.54
CA GLU A 34 -6.47 18.87 -1.29
C GLU A 34 -6.35 18.11 -2.61
N ASN A 35 -5.17 18.09 -3.20
CA ASN A 35 -4.88 17.45 -4.48
C ASN A 35 -3.41 17.04 -4.58
N SER A 36 -3.06 16.32 -5.66
CA SER A 36 -1.71 15.81 -5.88
C SER A 36 -0.64 16.91 -5.94
N GLN A 37 -0.95 18.09 -6.48
CA GLN A 37 0.02 19.19 -6.54
C GLN A 37 0.26 19.81 -5.15
N ASP A 38 -0.77 19.96 -4.33
CA ASP A 38 -0.62 20.45 -2.96
C ASP A 38 0.19 19.45 -2.12
N LEU A 39 -0.09 18.15 -2.27
CA LEU A 39 0.71 17.11 -1.60
C LEU A 39 2.19 17.16 -1.99
N ILE A 40 2.51 17.35 -3.29
CA ILE A 40 3.89 17.53 -3.75
C ILE A 40 4.52 18.75 -3.11
N ASN A 41 3.81 19.88 -3.06
CA ASN A 41 4.31 21.12 -2.46
C ASN A 41 4.63 20.94 -0.96
N ARG A 42 3.80 20.20 -0.22
CA ARG A 42 4.03 19.87 1.20
C ARG A 42 5.23 18.94 1.36
N LEU A 43 5.26 17.83 0.60
CA LEU A 43 6.35 16.87 0.62
C LEU A 43 7.71 17.51 0.28
N SER A 44 7.74 18.49 -0.62
CA SER A 44 8.99 19.17 -1.00
C SER A 44 9.67 19.94 0.13
N LYS A 45 8.95 20.23 1.20
CA LYS A 45 9.46 20.92 2.39
C LYS A 45 9.91 19.96 3.50
N VAL A 46 9.62 18.68 3.35
CA VAL A 46 9.99 17.65 4.32
C VAL A 46 11.35 17.07 3.93
N PRO A 47 12.38 17.16 4.79
CA PRO A 47 13.68 16.56 4.50
C PRO A 47 13.57 15.04 4.46
N LEU A 48 14.37 14.41 3.62
CA LEU A 48 14.46 12.94 3.62
C LEU A 48 15.23 12.48 4.87
N ILE A 49 14.84 11.30 5.42
CA ILE A 49 15.54 10.73 6.60
C ILE A 49 16.95 10.24 6.24
N GLN A 50 17.19 9.92 4.97
CA GLN A 50 18.46 9.41 4.47
C GLN A 50 18.63 9.72 2.99
N HIS A 51 19.85 9.57 2.46
CA HIS A 51 20.07 9.58 1.02
C HIS A 51 19.34 8.41 0.35
N SER A 52 18.70 8.71 -0.78
CA SER A 52 17.97 7.70 -1.54
C SER A 52 18.87 6.55 -1.98
N GLY A 53 18.46 5.33 -1.67
CA GLY A 53 19.18 4.09 -1.99
C GLY A 53 20.09 3.56 -0.88
N THR A 54 20.19 4.25 0.27
CA THR A 54 21.06 3.82 1.38
C THR A 54 20.49 2.61 2.10
N ASP A 55 19.34 2.78 2.77
CA ASP A 55 18.72 1.74 3.58
C ASP A 55 17.22 1.68 3.37
N TYR A 56 16.62 0.57 3.82
CA TYR A 56 15.19 0.41 3.91
C TYR A 56 14.64 1.29 5.05
N PHE A 57 13.67 2.15 4.69
CA PHE A 57 12.89 2.89 5.66
C PHE A 57 11.43 2.93 5.22
N TYR A 58 10.57 2.25 5.97
CA TYR A 58 9.15 2.22 5.66
C TYR A 58 8.52 3.60 5.87
N GLY A 59 7.74 4.06 4.90
CA GLY A 59 7.12 5.38 4.93
C GLY A 59 6.28 5.66 3.69
N THR A 60 6.04 6.93 3.41
CA THR A 60 5.15 7.40 2.34
C THR A 60 5.68 7.17 0.91
N ASN A 61 6.62 6.24 0.75
CA ASN A 61 7.24 5.93 -0.55
C ASN A 61 6.22 5.54 -1.62
N THR A 62 5.23 4.73 -1.27
CA THR A 62 4.20 4.27 -2.21
C THR A 62 3.24 5.41 -2.59
N THR A 63 2.95 6.32 -1.66
CA THR A 63 2.20 7.55 -1.93
C THR A 63 2.93 8.41 -2.95
N VAL A 64 4.24 8.63 -2.76
CA VAL A 64 5.07 9.36 -3.74
C VAL A 64 5.14 8.63 -5.08
N LEU A 65 5.18 7.29 -5.08
CA LEU A 65 5.14 6.50 -6.31
C LEU A 65 3.83 6.73 -7.10
N GLY A 66 2.72 6.84 -6.39
CA GLY A 66 1.43 7.20 -6.97
C GLY A 66 1.47 8.56 -7.68
N LEU A 67 2.02 9.60 -7.03
CA LEU A 67 2.20 10.92 -7.64
C LEU A 67 3.10 10.86 -8.90
N VAL A 68 4.14 10.04 -8.88
CA VAL A 68 4.99 9.81 -10.07
C VAL A 68 4.20 9.14 -11.19
N ALA A 69 3.34 8.16 -10.87
CA ALA A 69 2.52 7.48 -11.86
C ALA A 69 1.50 8.45 -12.52
N GLU A 70 0.81 9.26 -11.71
CA GLU A 70 -0.12 10.28 -12.20
C GLU A 70 0.58 11.28 -13.12
N ARG A 71 1.71 11.82 -12.70
CA ARG A 71 2.47 12.78 -13.50
C ARG A 71 2.97 12.19 -14.81
N ALA A 72 3.44 10.94 -14.78
CA ALA A 72 3.96 10.26 -15.97
C ALA A 72 2.85 9.92 -16.98
N ALA A 73 1.65 9.62 -16.49
CA ALA A 73 0.52 9.22 -17.32
C ALA A 73 -0.40 10.39 -17.73
N GLY A 74 -0.32 11.52 -17.03
CA GLY A 74 -1.26 12.64 -17.18
C GLY A 74 -2.70 12.28 -16.77
N LYS A 75 -2.86 11.32 -15.84
CA LYS A 75 -4.15 10.78 -15.40
C LYS A 75 -4.12 10.56 -13.90
N SER A 76 -5.28 10.65 -13.26
CA SER A 76 -5.40 10.32 -11.84
C SER A 76 -5.15 8.82 -11.57
N LEU A 77 -4.76 8.47 -10.32
CA LEU A 77 -4.63 7.07 -9.92
C LEU A 77 -5.94 6.30 -10.06
N ALA A 78 -7.08 6.93 -9.79
CA ALA A 78 -8.38 6.30 -9.99
C ALA A 78 -8.62 5.93 -11.47
N GLN A 79 -8.26 6.82 -12.40
CA GLN A 79 -8.33 6.53 -13.83
C GLN A 79 -7.34 5.43 -14.22
N LEU A 80 -6.11 5.48 -13.72
CA LEU A 80 -5.10 4.46 -14.00
C LEU A 80 -5.50 3.09 -13.45
N LEU A 81 -6.03 3.02 -12.23
CA LEU A 81 -6.57 1.80 -11.64
C LEU A 81 -7.66 1.22 -12.54
N LYS A 82 -8.60 2.05 -12.96
CA LYS A 82 -9.70 1.62 -13.82
C LYS A 82 -9.20 1.11 -15.17
N GLU A 83 -8.44 1.92 -15.90
CA GLU A 83 -8.03 1.63 -17.28
C GLU A 83 -6.97 0.53 -17.40
N ARG A 84 -6.09 0.39 -16.40
CA ARG A 84 -4.94 -0.53 -16.48
C ARG A 84 -5.13 -1.80 -15.67
N VAL A 85 -6.00 -1.77 -14.67
CA VAL A 85 -6.16 -2.88 -13.72
C VAL A 85 -7.57 -3.45 -13.79
N THR A 86 -8.58 -2.68 -13.40
CA THR A 86 -9.90 -3.26 -13.15
C THR A 86 -10.67 -3.56 -14.41
N ASP A 87 -10.73 -2.66 -15.40
CA ASP A 87 -11.50 -2.87 -16.63
C ASP A 87 -10.93 -4.02 -17.48
N PRO A 88 -9.60 -4.07 -17.79
CA PRO A 88 -9.06 -5.14 -18.64
C PRO A 88 -9.19 -6.54 -18.00
N MET A 89 -9.03 -6.63 -16.70
CA MET A 89 -9.15 -7.88 -15.95
C MET A 89 -10.56 -8.18 -15.44
N GLN A 90 -11.52 -7.29 -15.68
CA GLN A 90 -12.91 -7.37 -15.23
C GLN A 90 -13.06 -7.51 -13.71
N ILE A 91 -12.13 -6.92 -12.95
CA ILE A 91 -12.18 -6.88 -11.49
C ILE A 91 -13.26 -5.89 -11.03
N LYS A 92 -14.17 -6.36 -10.18
CA LYS A 92 -15.24 -5.53 -9.62
C LYS A 92 -14.95 -5.14 -8.19
N GLY A 93 -15.39 -3.93 -7.79
CA GLY A 93 -15.33 -3.50 -6.39
C GLY A 93 -13.93 -3.09 -5.89
N MET A 94 -13.01 -2.75 -6.78
CA MET A 94 -11.72 -2.14 -6.44
C MET A 94 -11.69 -0.72 -7.01
N ARG A 95 -11.60 0.30 -6.16
CA ARG A 95 -11.80 1.72 -6.53
C ARG A 95 -11.30 2.68 -5.46
N TYR A 96 -11.33 3.97 -5.73
CA TYR A 96 -10.95 5.03 -4.78
C TYR A 96 -12.16 5.78 -4.19
N ASP A 97 -13.33 5.68 -4.78
CA ASP A 97 -14.55 6.36 -4.36
C ASP A 97 -15.65 5.39 -3.98
N LEU A 98 -16.46 5.75 -2.99
CA LEU A 98 -17.59 4.97 -2.54
C LEU A 98 -18.83 5.38 -3.34
N PRO A 99 -19.45 4.46 -4.11
CA PRO A 99 -20.66 4.77 -4.84
C PRO A 99 -21.82 5.14 -3.91
N SER A 100 -22.70 5.99 -4.40
CA SER A 100 -23.92 6.37 -3.68
C SER A 100 -24.74 5.13 -3.29
N GLY A 101 -25.11 5.04 -2.02
CA GLY A 101 -25.86 3.92 -1.47
C GLY A 101 -25.04 2.72 -1.02
N GLU A 102 -23.74 2.71 -1.26
CA GLU A 102 -22.81 1.74 -0.65
C GLU A 102 -22.28 2.27 0.70
N THR A 103 -21.92 1.37 1.60
CA THR A 103 -21.35 1.69 2.90
C THR A 103 -20.05 0.92 3.11
N MET A 104 -19.10 1.57 3.76
CA MET A 104 -17.88 0.90 4.24
C MET A 104 -18.19 0.01 5.44
N LEU A 105 -17.43 -1.06 5.62
CA LEU A 105 -17.42 -1.77 6.90
C LEU A 105 -16.92 -0.83 7.99
N PRO A 106 -17.53 -0.87 9.19
CA PRO A 106 -17.07 -0.08 10.32
C PRO A 106 -15.64 -0.49 10.69
N ARG A 107 -14.86 0.49 11.13
CA ARG A 107 -13.51 0.25 11.66
C ARG A 107 -13.58 0.02 13.15
N PHE A 108 -12.75 -0.85 13.68
CA PHE A 108 -12.76 -1.24 15.07
C PHE A 108 -11.45 -0.88 15.76
N SER A 109 -11.55 -0.47 17.01
CA SER A 109 -10.42 -0.23 17.91
C SER A 109 -10.49 -1.16 19.10
N GLY A 110 -9.34 -1.65 19.56
CA GLY A 110 -9.17 -2.40 20.80
C GLY A 110 -8.24 -1.70 21.80
N LYS A 111 -7.98 -0.43 21.59
CA LYS A 111 -6.97 0.36 22.31
C LYS A 111 -7.21 0.44 23.83
N ASP A 112 -8.46 0.35 24.27
CA ASP A 112 -8.91 0.37 25.65
C ASP A 112 -9.28 -1.03 26.19
N SER A 113 -8.74 -2.08 25.61
CA SER A 113 -9.00 -3.49 25.93
C SER A 113 -10.41 -3.99 25.58
N LEU A 114 -11.19 -3.18 24.87
CA LEU A 114 -12.50 -3.54 24.36
C LEU A 114 -12.51 -3.37 22.84
N ILE A 115 -12.90 -4.42 22.13
CA ILE A 115 -13.12 -4.33 20.68
C ILE A 115 -14.47 -3.64 20.48
N ARG A 116 -14.43 -2.46 19.90
CA ARG A 116 -15.59 -1.63 19.57
C ARG A 116 -15.36 -0.84 18.29
N GLU A 117 -16.40 -0.28 17.73
CA GLU A 117 -16.27 0.65 16.62
C GLU A 117 -15.37 1.84 17.01
N ALA A 118 -14.43 2.17 16.14
CA ALA A 118 -13.48 3.25 16.37
C ALA A 118 -14.18 4.61 16.35
N LYS A 119 -13.77 5.49 17.25
CA LYS A 119 -14.21 6.89 17.27
C LYS A 119 -13.44 7.69 16.24
N LEU A 120 -14.00 8.83 15.85
CA LEU A 120 -13.33 9.79 14.98
C LEU A 120 -11.97 10.20 15.58
N GLY A 121 -10.90 10.22 14.79
CA GLY A 121 -9.53 10.53 15.22
C GLY A 121 -8.79 9.41 15.95
N GLU A 122 -9.38 8.22 16.07
CA GLU A 122 -8.77 7.12 16.83
C GLU A 122 -7.86 6.22 16.00
N LEU A 123 -8.13 6.10 14.71
CA LEU A 123 -7.36 5.27 13.76
C LEU A 123 -6.66 6.15 12.72
N ASP A 124 -5.83 7.02 13.20
CA ASP A 124 -5.19 8.07 12.46
C ASP A 124 -3.76 7.67 12.07
N ILE A 125 -3.44 7.66 10.79
CA ILE A 125 -2.10 7.35 10.27
C ILE A 125 -1.24 8.62 10.13
N PHE A 126 -1.86 9.73 9.72
CA PHE A 126 -1.18 10.99 9.42
C PHE A 126 -1.74 12.20 10.19
N GLY A 127 -2.55 12.03 11.23
CA GLY A 127 -3.28 13.10 11.89
C GLY A 127 -4.67 13.31 11.31
N GLN A 128 -5.14 12.46 10.41
CA GLN A 128 -6.50 12.47 9.87
C GLN A 128 -7.09 11.06 9.80
N ASP A 129 -8.37 10.99 10.11
CA ASP A 129 -9.05 9.75 10.44
C ASP A 129 -9.38 8.88 9.23
N VAL A 130 -9.68 9.46 8.09
CA VAL A 130 -10.14 8.73 6.91
C VAL A 130 -9.78 9.47 5.64
N PRO A 131 -9.26 8.79 4.61
CA PRO A 131 -9.26 9.33 3.27
C PRO A 131 -10.68 9.72 2.84
N ASN A 132 -10.80 10.78 2.08
CA ASN A 132 -12.08 11.17 1.52
C ASN A 132 -12.46 10.19 0.41
N TYR A 133 -13.59 9.51 0.55
CA TYR A 133 -14.13 8.56 -0.45
C TYR A 133 -15.26 9.13 -1.31
N GLU A 134 -15.57 10.42 -1.15
CA GLU A 134 -16.58 11.07 -1.98
C GLU A 134 -16.14 11.13 -3.44
N PRO A 135 -17.06 10.92 -4.41
CA PRO A 135 -16.69 10.92 -5.84
C PRO A 135 -16.07 12.22 -6.35
N SER A 136 -16.23 13.32 -5.59
CA SER A 136 -15.70 14.64 -5.94
C SER A 136 -14.29 14.91 -5.43
N HIS A 137 -13.66 13.99 -4.67
CA HIS A 137 -12.31 14.21 -4.17
C HIS A 137 -11.27 14.16 -5.30
N GLU A 138 -10.18 14.93 -5.13
CA GLU A 138 -9.15 15.09 -6.16
C GLU A 138 -7.80 14.48 -5.76
N LEU A 139 -7.67 13.98 -4.55
CA LEU A 139 -6.45 13.37 -4.04
C LEU A 139 -6.58 11.85 -3.95
N TYR A 140 -5.78 11.15 -4.74
CA TYR A 140 -5.70 9.70 -4.74
C TYR A 140 -4.30 9.28 -4.26
N LEU A 141 -4.22 8.48 -3.19
CA LEU A 141 -2.97 8.12 -2.56
C LEU A 141 -2.52 6.72 -3.01
N GLY A 142 -1.25 6.59 -3.39
CA GLY A 142 -0.69 5.30 -3.81
C GLY A 142 -0.43 4.34 -2.66
N GLY A 143 -0.34 4.85 -1.43
CA GLY A 143 -0.10 4.05 -0.22
C GLY A 143 -1.35 3.72 0.57
N GLU A 144 -2.48 4.35 0.26
CA GLU A 144 -3.73 4.24 1.02
C GLU A 144 -4.93 4.77 0.23
N GLY A 145 -6.14 4.70 0.82
CA GLY A 145 -7.34 5.32 0.24
C GLY A 145 -8.04 4.49 -0.84
N MET A 146 -7.50 3.38 -1.27
CA MET A 146 -8.21 2.45 -2.14
C MET A 146 -9.16 1.57 -1.32
N ILE A 147 -10.38 1.43 -1.77
CA ILE A 147 -11.38 0.52 -1.21
C ILE A 147 -11.62 -0.66 -2.14
N CYS A 148 -11.96 -1.80 -1.57
CA CYS A 148 -12.27 -2.99 -2.37
C CYS A 148 -13.29 -3.90 -1.66
N THR A 149 -13.97 -4.70 -2.46
CA THR A 149 -14.66 -5.88 -1.95
C THR A 149 -13.65 -7.01 -1.78
N THR A 150 -13.92 -7.97 -0.89
CA THR A 150 -13.09 -9.17 -0.72
C THR A 150 -12.87 -9.89 -2.05
N ASN A 151 -13.92 -10.08 -2.84
CA ASN A 151 -13.81 -10.74 -4.15
C ASN A 151 -12.93 -9.97 -5.12
N GLY A 152 -13.08 -8.63 -5.20
CA GLY A 152 -12.25 -7.81 -6.09
C GLY A 152 -10.77 -7.86 -5.72
N TYR A 153 -10.46 -7.87 -4.42
CA TYR A 153 -9.08 -7.98 -3.97
C TYR A 153 -8.52 -9.39 -4.22
N CYS A 154 -9.31 -10.45 -3.96
CA CYS A 154 -8.92 -11.83 -4.30
C CYS A 154 -8.65 -12.02 -5.80
N ASP A 155 -9.42 -11.39 -6.68
CA ASP A 155 -9.15 -11.42 -8.11
C ASP A 155 -7.80 -10.78 -8.45
N PHE A 156 -7.47 -9.66 -7.83
CA PHE A 156 -6.14 -9.06 -7.98
C PHE A 156 -5.02 -9.98 -7.48
N LEU A 157 -5.19 -10.62 -6.31
CA LEU A 157 -4.21 -11.59 -5.79
C LEU A 157 -4.07 -12.81 -6.71
N ARG A 158 -5.17 -13.28 -7.30
CA ARG A 158 -5.14 -14.37 -8.29
C ARG A 158 -4.37 -13.99 -9.55
N MET A 159 -4.45 -12.74 -9.99
CA MET A 159 -3.62 -12.25 -11.09
C MET A 159 -2.14 -12.40 -10.75
N LEU A 160 -1.71 -12.03 -9.54
CA LEU A 160 -0.32 -12.20 -9.09
C LEU A 160 0.07 -13.68 -9.02
N LEU A 161 -0.77 -14.53 -8.43
CA LEU A 161 -0.57 -15.96 -8.31
C LEU A 161 -0.44 -16.64 -9.69
N ASN A 162 -1.19 -16.16 -10.68
CA ASN A 162 -1.17 -16.64 -12.06
C ASN A 162 -0.08 -15.96 -12.93
N ASN A 163 1.02 -15.53 -12.31
CA ASN A 163 2.14 -14.92 -13.02
C ASN A 163 1.74 -13.72 -13.89
N GLY A 164 0.86 -12.87 -13.36
CA GLY A 164 0.47 -11.61 -13.98
C GLY A 164 -0.71 -11.67 -14.94
N GLU A 165 -1.51 -12.75 -14.92
CA GLU A 165 -2.65 -12.93 -15.82
C GLU A 165 -3.96 -13.20 -15.07
N LEU A 166 -5.03 -12.57 -15.53
CA LEU A 166 -6.40 -12.83 -15.05
C LEU A 166 -7.40 -12.66 -16.20
N ASN A 167 -8.38 -13.55 -16.29
CA ASN A 167 -9.47 -13.49 -17.28
C ASN A 167 -8.98 -13.36 -18.74
N GLY A 168 -7.85 -13.97 -19.07
CA GLY A 168 -7.23 -13.88 -20.41
C GLY A 168 -6.48 -12.58 -20.70
N TYR A 169 -6.41 -11.67 -19.74
CA TYR A 169 -5.61 -10.45 -19.86
C TYR A 169 -4.32 -10.55 -19.06
N ARG A 170 -3.19 -10.34 -19.75
CA ARG A 170 -1.87 -10.29 -19.13
C ARG A 170 -1.50 -8.86 -18.75
N MET A 171 -1.54 -8.58 -17.46
CA MET A 171 -1.16 -7.28 -16.91
C MET A 171 0.36 -7.17 -16.70
N LEU A 172 0.97 -8.23 -16.19
CA LEU A 172 2.41 -8.30 -15.88
C LEU A 172 3.03 -9.54 -16.54
N ASN A 173 4.28 -9.42 -16.94
CA ASN A 173 5.04 -10.58 -17.41
C ASN A 173 5.49 -11.45 -16.22
N PRO A 174 5.69 -12.78 -16.40
CA PRO A 174 6.19 -13.66 -15.34
C PRO A 174 7.48 -13.18 -14.70
N GLU A 175 8.37 -12.61 -15.50
CA GLU A 175 9.65 -12.05 -15.02
C GLU A 175 9.43 -10.85 -14.10
N THR A 176 8.38 -10.06 -14.34
CA THR A 176 8.00 -8.94 -13.46
C THR A 176 7.47 -9.45 -12.12
N ILE A 177 6.70 -10.54 -12.13
CA ILE A 177 6.25 -11.17 -10.88
C ILE A 177 7.43 -11.77 -10.12
N ALA A 178 8.36 -12.41 -10.80
CA ALA A 178 9.58 -12.93 -10.19
C ALA A 178 10.44 -11.80 -9.58
N ASP A 179 10.60 -10.68 -10.27
CA ASP A 179 11.29 -9.50 -9.73
C ASP A 179 10.53 -8.89 -8.54
N LEU A 180 9.20 -8.75 -8.63
CA LEU A 180 8.35 -8.23 -7.57
C LEU A 180 8.50 -9.00 -6.26
N THR A 181 8.71 -10.30 -6.32
CA THR A 181 8.84 -11.19 -5.16
C THR A 181 10.28 -11.54 -4.78
N SER A 182 11.27 -11.02 -5.51
CA SER A 182 12.68 -11.26 -5.23
C SER A 182 13.17 -10.46 -3.99
N PRO A 183 14.27 -10.86 -3.35
CA PRO A 183 14.74 -10.23 -2.11
C PRO A 183 15.43 -8.89 -2.39
N HIS A 184 14.65 -7.81 -2.48
CA HIS A 184 15.15 -6.44 -2.61
C HIS A 184 15.69 -5.88 -1.30
N THR A 185 15.13 -6.32 -0.16
CA THR A 185 15.62 -5.97 1.16
C THR A 185 15.43 -7.16 2.09
N LEU A 186 16.52 -7.63 2.69
CA LEU A 186 16.48 -8.63 3.74
C LEU A 186 15.98 -8.00 5.04
N LEU A 187 15.04 -8.65 5.69
CA LEU A 187 14.48 -8.24 6.99
C LEU A 187 14.89 -9.25 8.04
N ASP A 188 15.32 -8.77 9.22
CA ASP A 188 15.87 -9.62 10.26
C ASP A 188 14.83 -10.54 10.91
N ASN A 189 13.55 -10.29 10.71
CA ASN A 189 12.44 -11.13 11.15
C ASN A 189 11.09 -10.59 10.66
N PRO A 190 10.01 -11.19 11.09
CA PRO A 190 9.59 -12.57 10.87
C PRO A 190 9.20 -12.77 9.42
N TYR A 191 9.36 -11.74 8.60
CA TYR A 191 8.79 -11.64 7.25
C TYR A 191 9.76 -12.07 6.13
N GLY A 192 10.96 -12.56 6.47
CA GLY A 192 11.93 -13.04 5.50
C GLY A 192 12.59 -11.94 4.67
N HIS A 193 11.98 -11.50 3.62
CA HIS A 193 12.47 -10.38 2.83
C HIS A 193 11.31 -9.53 2.28
N ASN A 194 11.64 -8.30 1.91
CA ASN A 194 10.72 -7.43 1.21
C ASN A 194 10.99 -7.50 -0.30
N GLY A 195 9.95 -7.81 -1.05
CA GLY A 195 9.87 -7.58 -2.48
C GLY A 195 9.41 -6.14 -2.76
N TYR A 196 8.75 -5.88 -3.89
CA TYR A 196 8.14 -4.59 -4.12
C TYR A 196 6.78 -4.49 -3.41
N ASN A 197 6.75 -3.79 -2.26
CA ASN A 197 5.53 -3.57 -1.44
C ASN A 197 4.81 -4.83 -0.95
N LEU A 198 5.50 -5.93 -0.83
CA LEU A 198 4.99 -7.14 -0.17
C LEU A 198 6.14 -7.87 0.54
N TRP A 199 5.78 -8.67 1.51
CA TRP A 199 6.74 -9.51 2.23
C TRP A 199 6.66 -10.95 1.73
N VAL A 200 7.83 -11.58 1.63
CA VAL A 200 7.96 -12.98 1.24
C VAL A 200 8.57 -13.76 2.40
N SER A 201 7.88 -14.80 2.83
CA SER A 201 8.36 -15.68 3.90
C SER A 201 9.66 -16.37 3.50
N SER A 202 10.64 -16.41 4.41
CA SER A 202 11.91 -17.08 4.21
C SER A 202 11.90 -18.52 4.72
N ASP A 203 12.89 -19.30 4.28
CA ASP A 203 13.13 -20.64 4.83
C ASP A 203 13.36 -20.62 6.34
N SER A 204 13.98 -19.56 6.88
CA SER A 204 14.19 -19.43 8.31
C SER A 204 12.89 -19.33 9.11
N MET A 205 11.83 -18.74 8.54
CA MET A 205 10.51 -18.72 9.16
C MET A 205 9.88 -20.11 9.17
N ARG A 206 9.96 -20.82 8.05
CA ARG A 206 9.47 -22.21 7.96
C ARG A 206 10.15 -23.12 8.99
N LEU A 207 11.46 -23.03 9.11
CA LEU A 207 12.22 -23.81 10.09
C LEU A 207 11.84 -23.51 11.54
N LYS A 208 11.35 -22.30 11.82
CA LYS A 208 10.82 -21.91 13.13
C LYS A 208 9.33 -22.23 13.31
N GLY A 209 8.69 -22.88 12.34
CA GLY A 209 7.25 -23.15 12.36
C GLY A 209 6.36 -21.92 12.21
N GLN A 210 6.90 -20.83 11.66
CA GLN A 210 6.23 -19.53 11.57
C GLN A 210 5.63 -19.24 10.18
N GLY A 211 5.51 -20.22 9.33
CA GLY A 211 4.90 -20.07 8.00
C GLY A 211 5.48 -21.03 6.97
N ASP A 212 4.88 -21.03 5.81
CA ASP A 212 5.33 -21.83 4.67
C ASP A 212 6.27 -21.06 3.77
N HIS A 213 7.09 -21.79 3.05
CA HIS A 213 7.98 -21.27 2.05
C HIS A 213 7.22 -20.57 0.91
N ASN A 214 7.71 -19.41 0.46
CA ASN A 214 7.11 -18.62 -0.63
C ASN A 214 5.67 -18.12 -0.37
N LEU A 215 5.30 -17.93 0.87
CA LEU A 215 4.09 -17.21 1.22
C LEU A 215 4.33 -15.71 1.00
N TRP A 216 3.57 -15.09 0.11
CA TRP A 216 3.59 -13.65 -0.10
C TRP A 216 2.50 -13.02 0.76
N ILE A 217 2.85 -12.03 1.54
CA ILE A 217 1.93 -11.42 2.51
C ILE A 217 1.99 -9.90 2.47
N GLY A 218 0.90 -9.30 2.87
CA GLY A 218 0.82 -7.87 3.10
C GLY A 218 -0.32 -7.54 4.05
N GLY A 219 -0.33 -6.31 4.50
CA GLY A 219 -1.36 -5.85 5.41
C GLY A 219 -1.44 -4.34 5.45
N GLY A 220 -2.55 -3.83 5.97
CA GLY A 220 -2.79 -2.43 6.21
C GLY A 220 -2.81 -2.10 7.69
N TYR A 221 -2.60 -0.83 8.00
CA TYR A 221 -2.56 -0.30 9.36
C TYR A 221 -3.85 -0.58 10.16
N GLU A 222 -4.98 -0.58 9.48
CA GLU A 222 -6.29 -0.84 10.09
C GLU A 222 -6.65 -2.32 10.21
N GLY A 223 -5.66 -3.23 10.09
CA GLY A 223 -5.83 -4.66 10.30
C GLY A 223 -6.29 -5.45 9.09
N THR A 224 -6.24 -4.88 7.91
CA THR A 224 -6.41 -5.64 6.67
C THR A 224 -5.19 -6.52 6.43
N HIS A 225 -5.41 -7.77 6.02
CA HIS A 225 -4.34 -8.71 5.69
C HIS A 225 -4.68 -9.47 4.42
N PHE A 226 -3.66 -9.82 3.68
CA PHE A 226 -3.77 -10.76 2.57
C PHE A 226 -2.56 -11.69 2.54
N TRP A 227 -2.74 -12.82 1.90
CA TRP A 227 -1.64 -13.73 1.58
C TRP A 227 -1.87 -14.44 0.25
N ILE A 228 -0.77 -14.82 -0.38
CA ILE A 228 -0.73 -15.66 -1.58
C ILE A 228 0.15 -16.86 -1.24
N ASP A 229 -0.43 -18.04 -1.24
CA ASP A 229 0.27 -19.29 -1.04
C ASP A 229 0.52 -19.96 -2.40
N THR A 230 1.73 -19.80 -2.91
CA THR A 230 2.10 -20.33 -4.22
C THR A 230 2.22 -21.85 -4.23
N SER A 231 2.48 -22.47 -3.08
CA SER A 231 2.62 -23.92 -2.95
C SER A 231 1.27 -24.65 -3.00
N ARG A 232 0.21 -23.97 -2.49
CA ARG A 232 -1.15 -24.52 -2.46
C ARG A 232 -2.06 -23.94 -3.54
N ASN A 233 -1.53 -23.01 -4.35
CA ASN A 233 -2.31 -22.28 -5.36
C ASN A 233 -3.55 -21.60 -4.74
N PHE A 234 -3.34 -20.87 -3.66
CA PHE A 234 -4.40 -20.31 -2.84
C PHE A 234 -4.13 -18.84 -2.49
N VAL A 235 -5.18 -18.01 -2.42
CA VAL A 235 -5.13 -16.63 -1.95
C VAL A 235 -6.18 -16.40 -0.86
N GLY A 236 -5.89 -15.50 0.08
CA GLY A 236 -6.80 -15.11 1.13
C GLY A 236 -6.52 -13.71 1.67
#